data_1b8ccc7248808d4d2feebc3f89e473c1
#
_entry.id   1b8ccc7248808d4d2feebc3f89e473c1
#
_cell.length_a   1.000
_cell.length_b   1.000
_cell.length_c   1.000
_cell.angle_alpha   90.00
_cell.angle_beta   90.00
_cell.angle_gamma   90.00
#
_symmetry.space_group_name_H-M   'P 1'
#
loop_
_entity.id
_entity.type
_entity.pdbx_description
1 polymer ?
#
loop_
_entity_poly.entity_id
_entity_poly.type
_entity_poly.pdbx_seq_one_letter_code
_entity_poly.pdbx_strand_id
1 'polypeptide(L)'
;MRKKNKIILVTASAKRLGKFIITDLIKNGWAVALHYHTSKQLAEEAAEEIFKIGGKVSLHQADLTNNYDIEKLIKELEDHKLKWFGLINNAGYFNYDNGLNFNFESLTKHMAVNFNAPAILTKALANYTISRQKKSKSERGFVINILDAKIFGLNPDYYTYTLSKQAMYGLTKMSALSYSNCLRVNGIAPGITLIAPGQDQRAFEKSHKKNLLNSSSTVEEILNTINLIINSKSMTGHVTLLDGGAHLAPPRRDVGL
;
A
#
# COMPACT_ATOMS: atom_id res chain seq x y z
N MET A 1 -22.66 3.27 -1.90
CA MET A 1 -22.00 3.07 -3.22
C MET A 1 -22.33 1.67 -3.75
N ARG A 2 -22.69 1.53 -5.05
CA ARG A 2 -22.83 0.19 -5.67
C ARG A 2 -21.42 -0.39 -5.91
N LYS A 3 -21.01 -1.39 -5.11
CA LYS A 3 -19.69 -2.05 -5.19
C LYS A 3 -19.65 -3.14 -6.28
N LYS A 4 -20.81 -3.65 -6.70
CA LYS A 4 -21.01 -4.87 -7.52
C LYS A 4 -20.25 -4.97 -8.85
N ASN A 5 -19.75 -3.89 -9.42
CA ASN A 5 -19.02 -3.91 -10.70
C ASN A 5 -17.68 -3.17 -10.62
N LYS A 6 -17.05 -3.16 -9.44
CA LYS A 6 -15.81 -2.44 -9.18
C LYS A 6 -14.78 -3.38 -8.59
N ILE A 7 -13.52 -3.21 -9.02
CA ILE A 7 -12.38 -3.98 -8.52
C ILE A 7 -11.31 -3.02 -7.97
N ILE A 8 -10.65 -3.45 -6.90
CA ILE A 8 -9.56 -2.73 -6.25
C ILE A 8 -8.27 -3.54 -6.45
N LEU A 9 -7.25 -2.91 -7.03
CA LEU A 9 -5.90 -3.48 -7.05
C LEU A 9 -5.25 -3.31 -5.68
N VAL A 10 -4.72 -4.39 -5.11
CA VAL A 10 -3.87 -4.35 -3.92
C VAL A 10 -2.53 -4.97 -4.24
N THR A 11 -1.46 -4.19 -4.20
CA THR A 11 -0.12 -4.70 -4.53
C THR A 11 0.47 -5.50 -3.37
N ALA A 12 1.23 -6.58 -3.69
CA ALA A 12 1.83 -7.53 -2.74
C ALA A 12 0.82 -8.08 -1.71
N SER A 13 -0.32 -8.59 -2.19
CA SER A 13 -1.45 -8.94 -1.31
C SER A 13 -1.66 -10.44 -1.07
N ALA A 14 -0.71 -11.30 -1.50
CA ALA A 14 -0.77 -12.73 -1.23
C ALA A 14 -0.49 -13.11 0.24
N LYS A 15 0.15 -12.26 1.02
CA LYS A 15 0.58 -12.54 2.40
C LYS A 15 0.62 -11.27 3.27
N ARG A 16 0.86 -11.47 4.59
CA ARG A 16 1.05 -10.41 5.58
C ARG A 16 -0.08 -9.36 5.54
N LEU A 17 0.24 -8.07 5.70
CA LEU A 17 -0.75 -6.98 5.69
C LEU A 17 -1.64 -7.01 4.45
N GLY A 18 -1.05 -7.27 3.28
CA GLY A 18 -1.80 -7.34 2.02
C GLY A 18 -2.92 -8.38 2.05
N LYS A 19 -2.68 -9.59 2.63
CA LYS A 19 -3.72 -10.62 2.78
C LYS A 19 -4.86 -10.16 3.70
N PHE A 20 -4.56 -9.49 4.80
CA PHE A 20 -5.59 -8.92 5.68
C PHE A 20 -6.42 -7.86 4.94
N ILE A 21 -5.77 -6.98 4.18
CA ILE A 21 -6.44 -5.92 3.40
C ILE A 21 -7.42 -6.53 2.40
N ILE A 22 -7.00 -7.51 1.58
CA ILE A 22 -7.90 -8.11 0.58
C ILE A 22 -9.07 -8.85 1.22
N THR A 23 -8.81 -9.56 2.33
CA THR A 23 -9.86 -10.27 3.07
C THR A 23 -10.91 -9.31 3.61
N ASP A 24 -10.49 -8.17 4.19
CA ASP A 24 -11.39 -7.14 4.70
C ASP A 24 -12.19 -6.48 3.56
N LEU A 25 -11.54 -6.13 2.45
CA LEU A 25 -12.21 -5.58 1.27
C LEU A 25 -13.31 -6.52 0.74
N ILE A 26 -13.03 -7.82 0.67
CA ILE A 26 -14.01 -8.85 0.26
C ILE A 26 -15.19 -8.91 1.23
N LYS A 27 -14.94 -8.96 2.54
CA LYS A 27 -16.00 -8.91 3.57
C LYS A 27 -16.86 -7.66 3.44
N ASN A 28 -16.28 -6.55 3.01
CA ASN A 28 -16.97 -5.30 2.72
C ASN A 28 -17.62 -5.26 1.32
N GLY A 29 -17.64 -6.36 0.57
CA GLY A 29 -18.35 -6.51 -0.70
C GLY A 29 -17.63 -5.92 -1.93
N TRP A 30 -16.32 -5.71 -1.86
CA TRP A 30 -15.49 -5.35 -3.00
C TRP A 30 -14.99 -6.59 -3.74
N ALA A 31 -14.73 -6.47 -5.04
CA ALA A 31 -13.86 -7.40 -5.75
C ALA A 31 -12.41 -6.92 -5.69
N VAL A 32 -11.46 -7.84 -5.70
CA VAL A 32 -10.04 -7.55 -5.54
C VAL A 32 -9.21 -8.13 -6.68
N ALA A 33 -8.33 -7.31 -7.24
CA ALA A 33 -7.21 -7.75 -8.05
C ALA A 33 -6.01 -7.96 -7.10
N LEU A 34 -5.67 -9.21 -6.83
CA LEU A 34 -4.58 -9.63 -5.96
C LEU A 34 -3.29 -9.64 -6.79
N HIS A 35 -2.37 -8.73 -6.49
CA HIS A 35 -1.06 -8.75 -7.12
C HIS A 35 -0.04 -9.46 -6.23
N TYR A 36 0.82 -10.25 -6.87
CA TYR A 36 1.98 -10.92 -6.28
C TYR A 36 3.16 -10.92 -7.25
N HIS A 37 4.40 -11.09 -6.73
CA HIS A 37 5.59 -11.27 -7.57
C HIS A 37 5.97 -12.76 -7.61
N THR A 38 6.62 -13.29 -6.55
CA THR A 38 7.13 -14.66 -6.49
C THR A 38 6.25 -15.62 -5.67
N SER A 39 5.29 -15.09 -4.90
CA SER A 39 4.49 -15.89 -3.95
C SER A 39 3.24 -16.48 -4.61
N LYS A 40 3.40 -17.23 -5.72
CA LYS A 40 2.29 -17.79 -6.51
C LYS A 40 1.40 -18.70 -5.66
N GLN A 41 1.98 -19.66 -4.97
CA GLN A 41 1.22 -20.61 -4.14
C GLN A 41 0.39 -19.88 -3.07
N LEU A 42 0.97 -18.91 -2.35
CA LEU A 42 0.24 -18.12 -1.35
C LEU A 42 -0.88 -17.27 -1.97
N ALA A 43 -0.71 -16.83 -3.21
CA ALA A 43 -1.74 -16.09 -3.93
C ALA A 43 -2.92 -17.01 -4.31
N GLU A 44 -2.64 -18.22 -4.76
CA GLU A 44 -3.64 -19.25 -5.07
C GLU A 44 -4.40 -19.66 -3.80
N GLU A 45 -3.72 -19.95 -2.70
CA GLU A 45 -4.32 -20.26 -1.39
C GLU A 45 -5.23 -19.11 -0.90
N ALA A 46 -4.77 -17.86 -1.00
CA ALA A 46 -5.57 -16.70 -0.63
C ALA A 46 -6.81 -16.54 -1.51
N ALA A 47 -6.70 -16.84 -2.81
CA ALA A 47 -7.84 -16.80 -3.73
C ALA A 47 -8.87 -17.89 -3.39
N GLU A 48 -8.44 -19.10 -3.08
CA GLU A 48 -9.33 -20.19 -2.64
C GLU A 48 -10.10 -19.83 -1.36
N GLU A 49 -9.41 -19.26 -0.37
CA GLU A 49 -10.06 -18.77 0.86
C GLU A 49 -11.14 -17.73 0.56
N ILE A 50 -10.85 -16.80 -0.37
CA ILE A 50 -11.80 -15.77 -0.82
C ILE A 50 -12.98 -16.40 -1.55
N PHE A 51 -12.77 -17.36 -2.44
CA PHE A 51 -13.85 -18.05 -3.14
C PHE A 51 -14.77 -18.82 -2.19
N LYS A 52 -14.22 -19.47 -1.15
CA LYS A 52 -15.01 -20.17 -0.12
C LYS A 52 -16.01 -19.27 0.62
N ILE A 53 -15.71 -17.98 0.74
CA ILE A 53 -16.62 -16.99 1.35
C ILE A 53 -17.44 -16.21 0.32
N GLY A 54 -17.49 -16.68 -0.94
CA GLY A 54 -18.27 -16.06 -2.02
C GLY A 54 -17.68 -14.76 -2.57
N GLY A 55 -16.41 -14.47 -2.29
CA GLY A 55 -15.72 -13.29 -2.77
C GLY A 55 -15.32 -13.38 -4.25
N LYS A 56 -14.96 -12.24 -4.83
CA LYS A 56 -14.45 -12.14 -6.22
C LYS A 56 -13.01 -11.65 -6.19
N VAL A 57 -12.11 -12.48 -6.70
CA VAL A 57 -10.67 -12.16 -6.79
C VAL A 57 -10.13 -12.57 -8.16
N SER A 58 -9.21 -11.78 -8.71
CA SER A 58 -8.36 -12.14 -9.84
C SER A 58 -6.89 -12.07 -9.41
N LEU A 59 -6.08 -12.97 -9.94
CA LEU A 59 -4.65 -13.07 -9.63
C LEU A 59 -3.82 -12.38 -10.72
N HIS A 60 -2.88 -11.55 -10.34
CA HIS A 60 -2.02 -10.78 -11.22
C HIS A 60 -0.56 -10.90 -10.79
N GLN A 61 0.28 -11.48 -11.64
CA GLN A 61 1.72 -11.60 -11.38
C GLN A 61 2.47 -10.48 -12.09
N ALA A 62 3.31 -9.74 -11.33
CA ALA A 62 4.20 -8.74 -11.90
C ALA A 62 5.42 -8.53 -10.99
N ASP A 63 6.59 -8.24 -11.57
CA ASP A 63 7.72 -7.66 -10.85
C ASP A 63 7.61 -6.13 -10.93
N LEU A 64 7.40 -5.49 -9.79
CA LEU A 64 7.27 -4.03 -9.73
C LEU A 64 8.60 -3.26 -9.94
N THR A 65 9.71 -3.96 -10.12
CA THR A 65 10.96 -3.37 -10.60
C THR A 65 11.06 -3.35 -12.13
N ASN A 66 10.18 -4.08 -12.83
CA ASN A 66 10.19 -4.26 -14.27
C ASN A 66 9.05 -3.45 -14.92
N ASN A 67 9.39 -2.50 -15.78
CA ASN A 67 8.40 -1.65 -16.44
C ASN A 67 7.44 -2.44 -17.35
N TYR A 68 7.93 -3.45 -18.05
CA TYR A 68 7.09 -4.29 -18.91
C TYR A 68 6.03 -5.05 -18.11
N ASP A 69 6.40 -5.60 -16.95
CA ASP A 69 5.45 -6.28 -16.06
C ASP A 69 4.39 -5.32 -15.51
N ILE A 70 4.79 -4.09 -15.16
CA ILE A 70 3.86 -3.04 -14.71
C ILE A 70 2.88 -2.67 -15.82
N GLU A 71 3.35 -2.49 -17.06
CA GLU A 71 2.50 -2.17 -18.22
C GLU A 71 1.51 -3.30 -18.51
N LYS A 72 1.98 -4.57 -18.44
CA LYS A 72 1.13 -5.76 -18.56
C LYS A 72 0.04 -5.78 -17.49
N LEU A 73 0.40 -5.57 -16.22
CA LEU A 73 -0.55 -5.49 -15.10
C LEU A 73 -1.60 -4.39 -15.33
N ILE A 74 -1.19 -3.22 -15.79
CA ILE A 74 -2.10 -2.12 -16.12
C ILE A 74 -3.09 -2.56 -17.20
N LYS A 75 -2.59 -3.17 -18.29
CA LYS A 75 -3.42 -3.65 -19.39
C LYS A 75 -4.45 -4.68 -18.95
N GLU A 76 -4.05 -5.65 -18.12
CA GLU A 76 -4.95 -6.64 -17.52
C GLU A 76 -6.08 -5.99 -16.71
N LEU A 77 -5.80 -4.90 -15.98
CA LEU A 77 -6.79 -4.18 -15.19
C LEU A 77 -7.71 -3.30 -16.04
N GLU A 78 -7.19 -2.69 -17.12
CA GLU A 78 -7.98 -1.89 -18.06
C GLU A 78 -8.96 -2.77 -18.85
N ASP A 79 -8.55 -3.97 -19.24
CA ASP A 79 -9.37 -4.95 -19.97
C ASP A 79 -10.26 -5.81 -19.05
N HIS A 80 -10.13 -5.65 -17.73
CA HIS A 80 -10.88 -6.47 -16.77
C HIS A 80 -12.39 -6.21 -16.88
N LYS A 81 -13.21 -7.28 -16.75
CA LYS A 81 -14.68 -7.20 -16.80
C LYS A 81 -15.30 -6.25 -15.76
N LEU A 82 -14.68 -6.16 -14.58
CA LEU A 82 -15.07 -5.21 -13.54
C LEU A 82 -14.30 -3.90 -13.72
N LYS A 83 -14.92 -2.78 -13.36
CA LYS A 83 -14.31 -1.45 -13.42
C LYS A 83 -13.17 -1.33 -12.41
N TRP A 84 -11.94 -1.06 -12.87
CA TRP A 84 -10.86 -0.69 -11.99
C TRP A 84 -11.18 0.64 -11.30
N PHE A 85 -11.38 0.59 -9.98
CA PHE A 85 -11.94 1.70 -9.22
C PHE A 85 -11.03 2.19 -8.10
N GLY A 86 -10.18 1.34 -7.59
CA GLY A 86 -9.28 1.67 -6.49
C GLY A 86 -7.92 1.01 -6.62
N LEU A 87 -6.93 1.61 -5.98
CA LEU A 87 -5.56 1.12 -5.86
C LEU A 87 -5.10 1.26 -4.42
N ILE A 88 -4.57 0.18 -3.85
CA ILE A 88 -3.85 0.21 -2.58
C ILE A 88 -2.41 -0.20 -2.86
N ASN A 89 -1.50 0.76 -2.81
CA ASN A 89 -0.06 0.54 -2.93
C ASN A 89 0.46 0.02 -1.59
N ASN A 90 0.42 -1.30 -1.43
CA ASN A 90 0.87 -2.01 -0.23
C ASN A 90 2.24 -2.68 -0.43
N ALA A 91 2.67 -2.92 -1.67
CA ALA A 91 3.99 -3.46 -1.94
C ALA A 91 5.09 -2.59 -1.31
N GLY A 92 6.07 -3.24 -0.71
CA GLY A 92 7.24 -2.57 -0.14
C GLY A 92 8.45 -3.48 -0.22
N TYR A 93 9.56 -2.93 -0.70
CA TYR A 93 10.87 -3.49 -0.52
C TYR A 93 11.48 -2.87 0.73
N PHE A 94 11.96 -3.69 1.64
CA PHE A 94 12.48 -3.29 2.95
C PHE A 94 13.74 -4.09 3.21
N ASN A 95 14.88 -3.45 3.14
CA ASN A 95 16.19 -4.03 3.42
C ASN A 95 17.05 -3.02 4.17
N TYR A 96 17.92 -3.53 5.04
CA TYR A 96 18.76 -2.67 5.88
C TYR A 96 19.91 -2.07 5.07
N ASP A 97 20.09 -0.77 5.22
CA ASP A 97 21.28 -0.01 4.87
C ASP A 97 21.39 1.25 5.74
N ASN A 98 22.51 1.96 5.62
CA ASN A 98 22.70 3.25 6.28
C ASN A 98 23.45 4.21 5.32
N GLY A 99 23.62 5.47 5.73
CA GLY A 99 24.22 6.51 4.89
C GLY A 99 25.69 6.27 4.48
N LEU A 100 26.37 5.27 5.08
CA LEU A 100 27.76 4.93 4.75
C LEU A 100 27.90 3.67 3.90
N ASN A 101 26.92 2.77 3.92
CA ASN A 101 27.02 1.47 3.26
C ASN A 101 25.98 1.22 2.17
N PHE A 102 25.02 2.14 1.93
CA PHE A 102 24.10 1.97 0.83
C PHE A 102 24.84 1.97 -0.53
N ASN A 103 24.27 1.28 -1.50
CA ASN A 103 24.81 1.24 -2.87
C ASN A 103 23.71 1.57 -3.90
N PHE A 104 24.12 1.69 -5.16
CA PHE A 104 23.21 2.03 -6.25
C PHE A 104 22.07 0.99 -6.42
N GLU A 105 22.38 -0.30 -6.23
CA GLU A 105 21.39 -1.38 -6.34
C GLU A 105 20.31 -1.26 -5.26
N SER A 106 20.73 -1.08 -3.98
CA SER A 106 19.83 -0.87 -2.85
C SER A 106 18.90 0.33 -3.08
N LEU A 107 19.50 1.49 -3.43
CA LEU A 107 18.74 2.70 -3.73
C LEU A 107 17.74 2.49 -4.88
N THR A 108 18.22 1.93 -6.00
CA THR A 108 17.38 1.70 -7.19
C THR A 108 16.20 0.78 -6.87
N LYS A 109 16.42 -0.31 -6.14
CA LYS A 109 15.38 -1.28 -5.81
C LYS A 109 14.33 -0.71 -4.85
N HIS A 110 14.77 0.03 -3.81
CA HIS A 110 13.85 0.75 -2.93
C HIS A 110 12.99 1.76 -3.70
N MET A 111 13.62 2.56 -4.57
CA MET A 111 12.88 3.54 -5.39
C MET A 111 11.94 2.86 -6.38
N ALA A 112 12.37 1.79 -7.04
CA ALA A 112 11.54 1.09 -8.02
C ALA A 112 10.23 0.57 -7.41
N VAL A 113 10.32 -0.17 -6.30
CA VAL A 113 9.15 -0.81 -5.67
C VAL A 113 8.33 0.19 -4.86
N ASN A 114 8.98 1.04 -4.06
CA ASN A 114 8.28 1.87 -3.07
C ASN A 114 7.80 3.21 -3.62
N PHE A 115 8.29 3.65 -4.79
CA PHE A 115 7.95 4.94 -5.38
C PHE A 115 7.56 4.86 -6.86
N ASN A 116 8.43 4.31 -7.75
CA ASN A 116 8.19 4.35 -9.20
C ASN A 116 6.94 3.56 -9.58
N ALA A 117 6.81 2.31 -9.12
CA ALA A 117 5.62 1.49 -9.39
C ALA A 117 4.33 2.12 -8.87
N PRO A 118 4.22 2.59 -7.60
CA PRO A 118 3.10 3.38 -7.12
C PRO A 118 2.76 4.60 -7.98
N ALA A 119 3.77 5.33 -8.44
CA ALA A 119 3.56 6.52 -9.29
C ALA A 119 2.95 6.14 -10.65
N ILE A 120 3.50 5.11 -11.31
CA ILE A 120 3.02 4.62 -12.62
C ILE A 120 1.59 4.06 -12.48
N LEU A 121 1.32 3.21 -11.49
CA LEU A 121 0.00 2.63 -11.24
C LEU A 121 -1.05 3.70 -10.90
N THR A 122 -0.68 4.73 -10.12
CA THR A 122 -1.56 5.85 -9.80
C THR A 122 -1.92 6.65 -11.05
N LYS A 123 -0.93 6.97 -11.90
CA LYS A 123 -1.14 7.64 -13.20
C LYS A 123 -2.05 6.80 -14.11
N ALA A 124 -1.83 5.50 -14.17
CA ALA A 124 -2.64 4.60 -15.00
C ALA A 124 -4.11 4.59 -14.54
N LEU A 125 -4.39 4.46 -13.24
CA LEU A 125 -5.75 4.54 -12.70
C LEU A 125 -6.40 5.91 -12.96
N ALA A 126 -5.62 7.01 -12.91
CA ALA A 126 -6.13 8.34 -13.23
C ALA A 126 -6.57 8.42 -14.70
N ASN A 127 -5.71 8.00 -15.63
CA ASN A 127 -6.01 7.97 -17.07
C ASN A 127 -7.24 7.09 -17.36
N TYR A 128 -7.29 5.89 -16.80
CA TYR A 128 -8.44 4.98 -16.93
C TYR A 128 -9.73 5.64 -16.42
N THR A 129 -9.69 6.30 -15.27
CA THR A 129 -10.86 6.96 -14.69
C THR A 129 -11.34 8.13 -15.57
N ILE A 130 -10.41 8.97 -16.07
CA ILE A 130 -10.72 10.11 -16.97
C ILE A 130 -11.37 9.60 -18.27
N SER A 131 -10.82 8.55 -18.88
CA SER A 131 -11.37 8.00 -20.14
C SER A 131 -12.82 7.52 -19.96
N ARG A 132 -13.17 7.02 -18.78
CA ARG A 132 -14.54 6.57 -18.45
C ARG A 132 -15.46 7.73 -18.07
N GLN A 133 -14.95 8.78 -17.44
CA GLN A 133 -15.74 9.98 -17.14
C GLN A 133 -16.21 10.71 -18.40
N LYS A 134 -15.42 10.67 -19.48
CA LYS A 134 -15.82 11.22 -20.79
C LYS A 134 -17.04 10.47 -21.40
N LYS A 135 -17.23 9.20 -21.05
CA LYS A 135 -18.33 8.36 -21.55
C LYS A 135 -19.60 8.41 -20.69
N SER A 136 -19.45 8.72 -19.41
CA SER A 136 -20.56 8.83 -18.44
C SER A 136 -20.09 9.57 -17.20
N LYS A 137 -21.02 10.27 -16.46
CA LYS A 137 -20.71 10.80 -15.12
C LYS A 137 -20.27 9.67 -14.19
N SER A 138 -18.98 9.46 -14.08
CA SER A 138 -18.37 8.40 -13.27
C SER A 138 -17.89 8.97 -11.92
N GLU A 139 -18.03 8.18 -10.87
CA GLU A 139 -17.47 8.53 -9.54
C GLU A 139 -15.94 8.58 -9.59
N ARG A 140 -15.34 9.44 -8.74
CA ARG A 140 -13.90 9.44 -8.51
C ARG A 140 -13.44 8.09 -7.98
N GLY A 141 -12.33 7.59 -8.53
CA GLY A 141 -11.60 6.48 -7.95
C GLY A 141 -10.84 6.89 -6.67
N PHE A 142 -10.10 5.96 -6.10
CA PHE A 142 -9.24 6.27 -4.96
C PHE A 142 -7.91 5.54 -5.02
N VAL A 143 -6.90 6.13 -4.39
CA VAL A 143 -5.59 5.54 -4.13
C VAL A 143 -5.29 5.65 -2.64
N ILE A 144 -4.78 4.56 -2.06
CA ILE A 144 -4.25 4.54 -0.69
C ILE A 144 -2.81 4.06 -0.77
N ASN A 145 -1.88 4.87 -0.28
CA ASN A 145 -0.47 4.54 -0.21
C ASN A 145 -0.12 4.08 1.21
N ILE A 146 0.38 2.85 1.36
CA ILE A 146 0.92 2.38 2.64
C ILE A 146 2.34 2.89 2.78
N LEU A 147 2.47 3.91 3.61
CA LEU A 147 3.70 4.60 3.95
C LEU A 147 4.41 3.91 5.14
N ASP A 148 5.06 4.70 5.97
CA ASP A 148 5.71 4.27 7.20
C ASP A 148 5.79 5.45 8.17
N ALA A 149 5.56 5.24 9.45
CA ALA A 149 5.66 6.29 10.48
C ALA A 149 7.06 6.90 10.57
N LYS A 150 8.09 6.16 10.17
CA LYS A 150 9.49 6.62 10.14
C LYS A 150 9.69 7.90 9.35
N ILE A 151 8.81 8.21 8.36
CA ILE A 151 8.89 9.46 7.61
C ILE A 151 8.63 10.72 8.47
N PHE A 152 8.02 10.56 9.64
CA PHE A 152 7.74 11.64 10.59
C PHE A 152 8.70 11.65 11.79
N GLY A 153 9.41 10.55 12.03
CA GLY A 153 10.40 10.41 13.10
C GLY A 153 11.69 9.79 12.57
N LEU A 154 12.53 10.58 11.90
CA LEU A 154 13.72 10.10 11.20
C LEU A 154 14.80 9.60 12.16
N ASN A 155 15.47 8.54 11.75
CA ASN A 155 16.77 8.08 12.28
C ASN A 155 17.64 7.55 11.13
N PRO A 156 18.95 7.32 11.31
CA PRO A 156 19.88 7.03 10.21
C PRO A 156 19.77 5.61 9.62
N ASP A 157 18.99 4.73 10.23
CA ASP A 157 18.88 3.34 9.82
C ASP A 157 17.84 3.17 8.70
N TYR A 158 17.99 2.12 7.87
CA TYR A 158 17.15 1.89 6.68
C TYR A 158 17.11 3.13 5.76
N TYR A 159 18.28 3.63 5.41
CA TYR A 159 18.46 4.95 4.80
C TYR A 159 17.73 5.06 3.45
N THR A 160 18.04 4.17 2.49
CA THR A 160 17.43 4.25 1.15
C THR A 160 15.94 3.85 1.17
N TYR A 161 15.54 2.94 2.07
CA TYR A 161 14.13 2.67 2.32
C TYR A 161 13.38 3.93 2.77
N THR A 162 13.93 4.63 3.78
CA THR A 162 13.31 5.85 4.32
C THR A 162 13.17 6.93 3.26
N LEU A 163 14.21 7.13 2.43
CA LEU A 163 14.16 8.06 1.29
C LEU A 163 13.05 7.70 0.31
N SER A 164 12.88 6.41 -0.02
CA SER A 164 11.81 5.96 -0.91
C SER A 164 10.41 6.18 -0.33
N LYS A 165 10.23 6.03 0.99
CA LYS A 165 8.96 6.33 1.68
C LYS A 165 8.71 7.84 1.80
N GLN A 166 9.75 8.67 1.95
CA GLN A 166 9.62 10.14 1.83
C GLN A 166 9.18 10.55 0.42
N ALA A 167 9.76 9.96 -0.62
CA ALA A 167 9.33 10.19 -1.99
C ALA A 167 7.85 9.79 -2.20
N MET A 168 7.41 8.66 -1.65
CA MET A 168 6.02 8.20 -1.70
C MET A 168 5.06 9.14 -0.93
N TYR A 169 5.52 9.76 0.16
CA TYR A 169 4.77 10.81 0.86
C TYR A 169 4.53 12.01 -0.06
N GLY A 170 5.58 12.50 -0.72
CA GLY A 170 5.48 13.56 -1.73
C GLY A 170 4.54 13.18 -2.88
N LEU A 171 4.65 11.95 -3.39
CA LEU A 171 3.75 11.40 -4.41
C LEU A 171 2.28 11.47 -3.98
N THR A 172 1.99 11.12 -2.72
CA THR A 172 0.62 11.16 -2.17
C THR A 172 0.04 12.57 -2.28
N LYS A 173 0.80 13.58 -1.88
CA LYS A 173 0.38 14.99 -1.94
C LYS A 173 0.24 15.49 -3.38
N MET A 174 1.24 15.26 -4.21
CA MET A 174 1.24 15.71 -5.60
C MET A 174 0.14 15.04 -6.43
N SER A 175 -0.10 13.75 -6.20
CA SER A 175 -1.18 13.02 -6.89
C SER A 175 -2.57 13.50 -6.44
N ALA A 176 -2.75 13.83 -5.17
CA ALA A 176 -4.00 14.40 -4.68
C ALA A 176 -4.32 15.75 -5.33
N LEU A 177 -3.31 16.58 -5.58
CA LEU A 177 -3.44 17.84 -6.32
C LEU A 177 -3.74 17.59 -7.82
N SER A 178 -2.87 16.80 -8.47
CA SER A 178 -2.87 16.62 -9.93
C SER A 178 -4.10 15.86 -10.45
N TYR A 179 -4.62 14.91 -9.67
CA TYR A 179 -5.71 14.01 -10.09
C TYR A 179 -7.04 14.30 -9.37
N SER A 180 -7.20 15.46 -8.75
CA SER A 180 -8.38 15.83 -7.95
C SER A 180 -9.72 15.75 -8.68
N ASN A 181 -9.72 15.87 -10.00
CA ASN A 181 -10.90 15.73 -10.85
C ASN A 181 -11.38 14.26 -10.99
N CYS A 182 -10.49 13.28 -10.86
CA CYS A 182 -10.79 11.87 -11.12
C CYS A 182 -10.45 10.92 -9.97
N LEU A 183 -9.50 11.27 -9.09
CA LEU A 183 -9.07 10.44 -7.95
C LEU A 183 -9.09 11.20 -6.62
N ARG A 184 -9.24 10.46 -5.54
CA ARG A 184 -8.82 10.85 -4.19
C ARG A 184 -7.57 10.04 -3.85
N VAL A 185 -6.54 10.69 -3.36
CA VAL A 185 -5.27 10.02 -3.02
C VAL A 185 -4.92 10.34 -1.58
N ASN A 186 -4.75 9.29 -0.76
CA ASN A 186 -4.42 9.42 0.66
C ASN A 186 -3.32 8.41 1.04
N GLY A 187 -2.74 8.58 2.20
CA GLY A 187 -1.75 7.69 2.76
C GLY A 187 -2.12 7.20 4.15
N ILE A 188 -1.53 6.08 4.53
CA ILE A 188 -1.51 5.56 5.89
C ILE A 188 -0.06 5.33 6.23
N ALA A 189 0.41 5.84 7.36
CA ALA A 189 1.77 5.70 7.86
C ALA A 189 1.74 4.88 9.15
N PRO A 190 1.80 3.54 9.06
CA PRO A 190 1.82 2.67 10.23
C PRO A 190 3.17 2.72 10.94
N GLY A 191 3.16 2.51 12.23
CA GLY A 191 4.32 2.10 13.00
C GLY A 191 4.57 0.58 12.90
N ILE A 192 5.22 0.02 13.90
CA ILE A 192 5.49 -1.43 13.96
C ILE A 192 4.17 -2.19 14.11
N THR A 193 3.79 -2.95 13.10
CA THR A 193 2.47 -3.61 13.02
C THR A 193 2.55 -5.13 13.04
N LEU A 194 3.53 -5.70 12.34
CA LEU A 194 3.69 -7.15 12.15
C LEU A 194 5.13 -7.56 12.41
N ILE A 195 5.32 -8.76 12.95
CA ILE A 195 6.65 -9.36 13.15
C ILE A 195 7.43 -9.33 11.83
N ALA A 196 8.65 -8.79 11.88
CA ALA A 196 9.55 -8.80 10.72
C ALA A 196 10.08 -10.21 10.43
N PRO A 197 10.43 -10.54 9.19
CA PRO A 197 11.09 -11.81 8.89
C PRO A 197 12.35 -11.99 9.75
N GLY A 198 12.46 -13.11 10.44
CA GLY A 198 13.59 -13.41 11.34
C GLY A 198 13.51 -12.77 12.73
N GLN A 199 12.51 -11.97 13.02
CA GLN A 199 12.26 -11.41 14.35
C GLN A 199 11.42 -12.39 15.19
N ASP A 200 11.79 -12.62 16.45
CA ASP A 200 10.98 -13.40 17.38
C ASP A 200 9.85 -12.56 18.02
N GLN A 201 8.89 -13.23 18.61
CA GLN A 201 7.72 -12.61 19.26
C GLN A 201 8.12 -11.63 20.37
N ARG A 202 9.12 -11.96 21.18
CA ARG A 202 9.56 -11.13 22.33
C ARG A 202 10.23 -9.84 21.85
N ALA A 203 11.07 -9.94 20.81
CA ALA A 203 11.70 -8.77 20.20
C ALA A 203 10.64 -7.86 19.55
N PHE A 204 9.65 -8.44 18.88
CA PHE A 204 8.52 -7.70 18.33
C PHE A 204 7.75 -6.94 19.43
N GLU A 205 7.33 -7.61 20.50
CA GLU A 205 6.58 -6.99 21.60
C GLU A 205 7.37 -5.84 22.25
N LYS A 206 8.68 -6.04 22.45
CA LYS A 206 9.56 -5.00 22.97
C LYS A 206 9.61 -3.78 22.04
N SER A 207 9.74 -3.99 20.72
CA SER A 207 9.78 -2.92 19.73
C SER A 207 8.42 -2.23 19.60
N HIS A 208 7.35 -3.00 19.58
CA HIS A 208 5.96 -2.52 19.48
C HIS A 208 5.56 -1.58 20.63
N LYS A 209 6.17 -1.76 21.81
CA LYS A 209 5.92 -0.94 23.01
C LYS A 209 6.85 0.27 23.16
N LYS A 210 7.83 0.46 22.26
CA LYS A 210 8.78 1.59 22.32
C LYS A 210 8.21 2.87 21.72
N ASN A 211 7.10 3.34 22.26
CA ASN A 211 6.45 4.61 21.88
C ASN A 211 5.66 5.15 23.08
N LEU A 212 5.09 6.35 22.95
CA LEU A 212 4.45 7.04 24.08
C LEU A 212 3.22 6.31 24.63
N LEU A 213 2.46 5.62 23.79
CA LEU A 213 1.27 4.87 24.22
C LEU A 213 1.58 3.43 24.65
N ASN A 214 2.85 3.00 24.62
CA ASN A 214 3.26 1.60 24.85
C ASN A 214 2.53 0.60 23.94
N SER A 215 2.06 1.06 22.80
CA SER A 215 1.35 0.30 21.77
C SER A 215 1.54 0.97 20.43
N SER A 216 1.97 0.24 19.41
CA SER A 216 2.04 0.72 18.05
C SER A 216 0.79 0.31 17.25
N SER A 217 0.78 0.52 15.94
CA SER A 217 -0.38 0.20 15.11
C SER A 217 -0.70 -1.29 15.07
N THR A 218 -1.98 -1.59 15.01
CA THR A 218 -2.50 -2.93 14.77
C THR A 218 -2.99 -3.08 13.33
N VAL A 219 -3.12 -4.32 12.86
CA VAL A 219 -3.74 -4.62 11.56
C VAL A 219 -5.16 -4.06 11.51
N GLU A 220 -5.92 -4.22 12.59
CA GLU A 220 -7.31 -3.74 12.66
C GLU A 220 -7.43 -2.22 12.50
N GLU A 221 -6.57 -1.44 13.14
CA GLU A 221 -6.55 0.03 12.99
C GLU A 221 -6.24 0.45 11.54
N ILE A 222 -5.33 -0.27 10.87
CA ILE A 222 -5.02 -0.03 9.46
C ILE A 222 -6.25 -0.34 8.59
N LEU A 223 -6.93 -1.47 8.81
CA LEU A 223 -8.12 -1.85 8.06
C LEU A 223 -9.27 -0.85 8.28
N ASN A 224 -9.49 -0.42 9.52
CA ASN A 224 -10.48 0.61 9.85
C ASN A 224 -10.17 1.94 9.16
N THR A 225 -8.90 2.32 9.11
CA THR A 225 -8.45 3.53 8.42
C THR A 225 -8.63 3.41 6.90
N ILE A 226 -8.34 2.27 6.29
CA ILE A 226 -8.62 1.99 4.87
C ILE A 226 -10.11 2.18 4.60
N ASN A 227 -10.99 1.59 5.41
CA ASN A 227 -12.44 1.70 5.27
C ASN A 227 -12.92 3.14 5.45
N LEU A 228 -12.37 3.89 6.41
CA LEU A 228 -12.65 5.32 6.59
C LEU A 228 -12.31 6.10 5.32
N ILE A 229 -11.09 5.94 4.78
CA ILE A 229 -10.63 6.63 3.56
C ILE A 229 -11.53 6.28 2.36
N ILE A 230 -11.86 5.02 2.16
CA ILE A 230 -12.73 4.57 1.05
C ILE A 230 -14.09 5.25 1.13
N ASN A 231 -14.70 5.30 2.32
CA ASN A 231 -16.04 5.83 2.53
C ASN A 231 -16.11 7.37 2.60
N SER A 232 -15.01 8.05 2.92
CA SER A 232 -14.95 9.51 3.06
C SER A 232 -14.75 10.19 1.70
N LYS A 233 -15.82 10.77 1.14
CA LYS A 233 -15.79 11.39 -0.20
C LYS A 233 -14.95 12.67 -0.31
N SER A 234 -14.75 13.39 0.79
CA SER A 234 -14.01 14.65 0.85
C SER A 234 -12.54 14.48 1.29
N MET A 235 -12.11 13.27 1.68
CA MET A 235 -10.75 13.04 2.13
C MET A 235 -9.82 12.82 0.94
N THR A 236 -8.86 13.71 0.74
CA THR A 236 -7.76 13.60 -0.25
C THR A 236 -6.53 14.37 0.22
N GLY A 237 -5.34 13.92 -0.13
CA GLY A 237 -4.06 14.51 0.30
C GLY A 237 -3.75 14.32 1.77
N HIS A 238 -4.52 13.55 2.51
CA HIS A 238 -4.29 13.28 3.94
C HIS A 238 -3.39 12.04 4.12
N VAL A 239 -2.55 12.08 5.14
CA VAL A 239 -1.78 10.92 5.61
C VAL A 239 -2.12 10.68 7.07
N THR A 240 -2.74 9.55 7.34
CA THR A 240 -3.08 9.12 8.70
C THR A 240 -1.89 8.40 9.31
N LEU A 241 -1.39 8.93 10.42
CA LEU A 241 -0.29 8.36 11.17
C LEU A 241 -0.83 7.47 12.28
N LEU A 242 -0.35 6.23 12.34
CA LEU A 242 -0.72 5.20 13.32
C LEU A 242 0.55 4.61 13.94
N ASP A 243 1.13 5.26 14.95
CA ASP A 243 2.44 4.87 15.49
C ASP A 243 2.56 4.92 17.03
N GLY A 244 1.44 5.09 17.72
CA GLY A 244 1.44 5.21 19.18
C GLY A 244 2.20 6.44 19.71
N GLY A 245 2.38 7.47 18.87
CA GLY A 245 3.12 8.69 19.22
C GLY A 245 4.64 8.56 19.10
N ALA A 246 5.15 7.51 18.42
CA ALA A 246 6.60 7.32 18.24
C ALA A 246 7.28 8.52 17.54
N HIS A 247 6.59 9.20 16.62
CA HIS A 247 7.09 10.38 15.91
C HIS A 247 7.33 11.60 16.82
N LEU A 248 6.67 11.69 17.97
CA LEU A 248 6.85 12.79 18.93
C LEU A 248 8.12 12.61 19.80
N ALA A 249 8.61 11.37 19.91
CA ALA A 249 9.84 11.02 20.62
C ALA A 249 10.62 9.97 19.81
N PRO A 250 11.13 10.34 18.61
CA PRO A 250 11.74 9.37 17.72
C PRO A 250 13.04 8.81 18.33
N PRO A 251 13.25 7.48 18.24
CA PRO A 251 14.49 6.87 18.73
C PRO A 251 15.68 7.27 17.85
N ARG A 252 16.87 7.41 18.47
CA ARG A 252 18.11 7.73 17.73
C ARG A 252 18.53 6.64 16.74
N ARG A 253 18.15 5.40 16.98
CA ARG A 253 18.39 4.23 16.12
C ARG A 253 17.09 3.46 15.95
N ASP A 254 17.01 2.64 14.91
CA ASP A 254 15.84 1.81 14.69
C ASP A 254 15.63 0.84 15.85
N VAL A 255 14.40 0.68 16.27
CA VAL A 255 14.03 -0.14 17.44
C VAL A 255 14.07 -1.65 17.18
N GLY A 256 14.18 -2.03 15.93
CA GLY A 256 14.32 -3.42 15.47
C GLY A 256 15.78 -3.89 15.32
N LEU A 257 16.76 -3.00 15.63
CA LEU A 257 18.19 -3.29 15.59
C LEU A 257 18.74 -3.62 16.96
#